data_6500363024e1b77fa9c7c7c51697151d
#
_entry.id   6500363024e1b77fa9c7c7c51697151d
#
_cell.length_a   1.000
_cell.length_b   1.000
_cell.length_c   1.000
_cell.angle_alpha   90.00
_cell.angle_beta   90.00
_cell.angle_gamma   90.00
#
_symmetry.space_group_name_H-M   'P 1'
#
loop_
_entity.id
_entity.type
_entity.pdbx_description
1 polymer ?
#
loop_
_entity_poly.entity_id
_entity_poly.type
_entity_poly.pdbx_seq_one_letter_code
_entity_poly.pdbx_strand_id
1 'polypeptide(L)'
;EDIITPDGTLRYAKGEVVDTVTTDENGLAKSKELYLGKYTVVEITAPEGMVINKEAHDVELTYAGQEVSVTETATSFVNDRQKVAVSLEKTIEKNDIFNIGNGDEMKNISFGLFAAEELVSASGTSIPADGLIEIISLSENGKAVIKTDLPFGSYYVKELATDEHYILTDAKYPFTFSYAGQDTANVEIAVNDGKPIENKLIYGSVSGKKITENGEALGGAVIGLFKADETEFTKENALMTATSQKDGSFSFEKVPYGNWLVREIEQPEGFVLDETSYEVKISEVAQVIEVEIVNEYVHGNIKLTKVDEDYPDNKLTGATFEVYKDVNGDGKLDDADELIGTLSETSTGIYEMKELLYGKYLVRETKAPEGFELDKGVYSVFIEKDETTYEVENKAGVGFINTAMKGNLKIVKTSSDGKVEGFTFRVTGVNGYDRSFTTDKNGEIIIEGLRIGDYTISEVQDSVSASYVLPADKIATVKVGSTTVVEMHNELRDTPKTGDNSNVGLWTALAGLSALGIVGTAVVAYRKKKKEDNE
;
A
#
# COMPACT_ATOMS: atom_id res chain seq x y z
N GLU A 1 -12.09 85.97 -38.69
CA GLU A 1 -13.02 87.03 -39.05
C GLU A 1 -12.95 87.33 -40.53
N ASP A 2 -13.89 88.12 -41.11
CA ASP A 2 -13.73 88.67 -42.43
C ASP A 2 -12.60 89.71 -42.38
N ILE A 3 -11.68 89.68 -43.34
CA ILE A 3 -10.56 90.66 -43.46
C ILE A 3 -10.97 91.69 -44.46
N ILE A 4 -11.30 92.90 -43.94
CA ILE A 4 -11.77 94.04 -44.72
C ILE A 4 -10.74 95.17 -44.60
N THR A 5 -10.22 95.68 -45.70
CA THR A 5 -9.27 96.79 -45.74
C THR A 5 -9.98 98.16 -45.52
N PRO A 6 -9.28 99.25 -45.09
CA PRO A 6 -9.91 100.52 -44.74
C PRO A 6 -10.74 101.16 -45.88
N ASP A 7 -10.55 100.76 -47.12
CA ASP A 7 -11.33 101.19 -48.31
C ASP A 7 -12.65 100.45 -48.48
N GLY A 8 -13.01 99.55 -47.49
CA GLY A 8 -14.24 98.74 -47.50
C GLY A 8 -14.16 97.46 -48.33
N THR A 9 -12.99 97.14 -48.90
CA THR A 9 -12.84 95.94 -49.71
C THR A 9 -12.64 94.69 -48.88
N LEU A 10 -13.51 93.67 -49.08
CA LEU A 10 -13.32 92.37 -48.54
C LEU A 10 -12.12 91.70 -49.22
N ARG A 11 -11.09 91.35 -48.46
CA ARG A 11 -9.88 90.68 -48.93
C ARG A 11 -9.94 89.18 -48.75
N TYR A 12 -10.36 88.76 -47.61
CA TYR A 12 -10.56 87.32 -47.28
C TYR A 12 -11.87 87.13 -46.47
N ALA A 13 -12.66 86.19 -46.88
CA ALA A 13 -13.85 85.81 -46.13
C ALA A 13 -13.50 85.00 -44.89
N LYS A 14 -14.30 85.07 -43.83
CA LYS A 14 -14.15 84.23 -42.63
C LYS A 14 -14.16 82.74 -43.02
N GLY A 15 -13.11 81.97 -42.57
CA GLY A 15 -12.95 80.53 -42.83
C GLY A 15 -12.30 80.20 -44.18
N GLU A 16 -11.96 81.24 -45.01
CA GLU A 16 -11.17 81.10 -46.27
C GLU A 16 -9.75 80.69 -45.91
N VAL A 17 -9.18 79.66 -46.62
CA VAL A 17 -7.75 79.34 -46.54
C VAL A 17 -6.96 80.36 -47.30
N VAL A 18 -6.23 81.23 -46.61
CA VAL A 18 -5.54 82.36 -47.17
C VAL A 18 -4.12 82.04 -47.64
N ASP A 19 -3.50 81.05 -47.02
CA ASP A 19 -2.19 80.53 -47.37
C ASP A 19 -2.01 79.09 -46.89
N THR A 20 -1.10 78.34 -47.50
CA THR A 20 -0.64 77.02 -47.05
C THR A 20 0.88 77.02 -47.17
N VAL A 21 1.55 76.75 -46.07
CA VAL A 21 2.98 76.73 -45.94
C VAL A 21 3.50 75.42 -45.46
N THR A 22 4.69 75.02 -45.81
CA THR A 22 5.37 73.81 -45.34
C THR A 22 6.60 74.24 -44.54
N THR A 23 6.83 73.65 -43.42
CA THR A 23 8.02 73.87 -42.59
C THR A 23 9.28 73.34 -43.28
N ASP A 24 10.38 74.06 -43.12
CA ASP A 24 11.71 73.64 -43.55
C ASP A 24 12.33 72.58 -42.60
N GLU A 25 13.60 72.24 -42.85
CA GLU A 25 14.37 71.27 -42.03
C GLU A 25 14.57 71.72 -40.56
N ASN A 26 14.42 73.07 -40.30
CA ASN A 26 14.50 73.64 -38.95
C ASN A 26 13.11 73.77 -38.29
N GLY A 27 12.04 73.25 -38.91
CA GLY A 27 10.67 73.37 -38.45
C GLY A 27 10.08 74.79 -38.62
N LEU A 28 10.66 75.65 -39.46
CA LEU A 28 10.22 77.06 -39.69
C LEU A 28 9.42 77.15 -40.98
N ALA A 29 8.33 77.93 -40.93
CA ALA A 29 7.55 78.29 -42.09
C ALA A 29 7.15 79.78 -42.00
N LYS A 30 7.05 80.44 -43.10
CA LYS A 30 6.61 81.86 -43.20
C LYS A 30 5.52 81.99 -44.26
N SER A 31 4.42 82.60 -43.91
CA SER A 31 3.37 82.90 -44.86
C SER A 31 3.79 83.97 -45.82
N LYS A 32 3.10 84.08 -46.94
CA LYS A 32 3.14 85.32 -47.77
C LYS A 32 2.67 86.51 -46.93
N GLU A 33 2.89 87.73 -47.49
CA GLU A 33 2.37 88.93 -46.87
C GLU A 33 0.82 88.89 -46.81
N LEU A 34 0.28 89.13 -45.62
CA LEU A 34 -1.15 89.12 -45.37
C LEU A 34 -1.64 90.50 -44.91
N TYR A 35 -2.92 90.79 -45.05
CA TYR A 35 -3.53 92.03 -44.53
C TYR A 35 -3.62 91.96 -43.00
N LEU A 36 -3.65 93.12 -42.32
CA LEU A 36 -3.87 93.18 -40.88
C LEU A 36 -5.20 92.55 -40.52
N GLY A 37 -5.26 91.80 -39.40
CA GLY A 37 -6.45 91.13 -38.91
C GLY A 37 -6.16 89.88 -38.16
N LYS A 38 -7.23 89.13 -37.82
CA LYS A 38 -7.12 87.86 -37.05
C LYS A 38 -7.20 86.67 -37.95
N TYR A 39 -6.22 85.82 -37.82
CA TYR A 39 -6.07 84.57 -38.56
C TYR A 39 -5.99 83.40 -37.60
N THR A 40 -6.41 82.21 -38.04
CA THR A 40 -6.25 80.95 -37.33
C THR A 40 -5.28 80.10 -38.15
N VAL A 41 -4.22 79.62 -37.52
CA VAL A 41 -3.25 78.70 -38.10
C VAL A 41 -3.59 77.31 -37.60
N VAL A 42 -3.68 76.30 -38.48
CA VAL A 42 -3.93 74.89 -38.17
C VAL A 42 -2.92 74.04 -38.95
N GLU A 43 -2.48 72.97 -38.31
CA GLU A 43 -1.69 71.94 -39.01
C GLU A 43 -2.62 71.10 -39.86
N ILE A 44 -2.31 70.83 -41.10
CA ILE A 44 -3.09 69.95 -42.01
C ILE A 44 -2.35 68.65 -42.35
N THR A 45 -1.02 68.67 -42.23
CA THR A 45 -0.19 67.50 -42.46
C THR A 45 0.96 67.48 -41.44
N ALA A 46 1.06 66.48 -40.66
CA ALA A 46 2.17 66.24 -39.74
C ALA A 46 3.36 65.59 -40.50
N PRO A 47 4.59 65.70 -40.00
CA PRO A 47 5.73 64.95 -40.50
C PRO A 47 5.49 63.45 -40.38
N GLU A 48 6.07 62.63 -41.25
CA GLU A 48 5.98 61.19 -41.19
C GLU A 48 6.49 60.68 -39.84
N GLY A 49 5.71 59.79 -39.24
CA GLY A 49 5.96 59.25 -37.91
C GLY A 49 5.38 60.07 -36.76
N MET A 50 4.81 61.23 -37.04
CA MET A 50 4.20 62.09 -36.04
C MET A 50 2.69 62.10 -36.12
N VAL A 51 2.07 62.47 -35.02
CA VAL A 51 0.61 62.63 -34.86
C VAL A 51 0.29 64.10 -35.16
N ILE A 52 -0.75 64.35 -35.97
CA ILE A 52 -1.19 65.69 -36.27
C ILE A 52 -1.64 66.43 -35.03
N ASN A 53 -1.16 67.70 -34.89
CA ASN A 53 -1.67 68.58 -33.84
C ASN A 53 -2.92 69.29 -34.37
N LYS A 54 -4.09 68.91 -33.83
CA LYS A 54 -5.39 69.49 -34.24
C LYS A 54 -5.74 70.78 -33.52
N GLU A 55 -4.82 71.33 -32.72
CA GLU A 55 -5.01 72.62 -32.06
C GLU A 55 -5.01 73.73 -33.06
N ALA A 56 -5.97 74.61 -32.93
CA ALA A 56 -6.06 75.80 -33.77
C ALA A 56 -5.47 77.02 -33.04
N HIS A 57 -4.43 77.64 -33.65
CA HIS A 57 -3.74 78.73 -33.01
C HIS A 57 -4.20 80.05 -33.66
N ASP A 58 -4.83 80.93 -32.87
CA ASP A 58 -5.23 82.24 -33.30
C ASP A 58 -4.04 83.21 -33.21
N VAL A 59 -3.79 83.90 -34.29
CA VAL A 59 -2.74 84.93 -34.41
C VAL A 59 -3.35 86.25 -34.93
N GLU A 60 -2.82 87.39 -34.49
CA GLU A 60 -3.30 88.67 -34.91
C GLU A 60 -2.17 89.54 -35.48
N LEU A 61 -2.37 90.05 -36.70
CA LEU A 61 -1.49 91.03 -37.36
C LEU A 61 -2.08 92.40 -37.07
N THR A 62 -1.41 93.18 -36.22
CA THR A 62 -1.86 94.51 -35.81
C THR A 62 -0.94 95.60 -36.42
N TYR A 63 -1.48 96.76 -36.57
CA TYR A 63 -0.70 97.93 -37.05
C TYR A 63 0.41 98.25 -36.04
N ALA A 64 1.67 98.25 -36.50
CA ALA A 64 2.87 98.46 -35.67
C ALA A 64 3.45 99.89 -35.81
N GLY A 65 2.80 100.80 -36.54
CA GLY A 65 3.24 102.20 -36.77
C GLY A 65 3.68 102.49 -38.18
N GLN A 66 3.86 103.79 -38.57
CA GLN A 66 4.17 104.22 -39.95
C GLN A 66 5.56 103.81 -40.44
N GLU A 67 6.44 103.46 -39.53
CA GLU A 67 7.83 103.14 -39.90
C GLU A 67 8.03 101.62 -40.02
N VAL A 68 6.99 100.79 -39.78
CA VAL A 68 7.04 99.38 -39.94
C VAL A 68 6.24 98.95 -41.16
N SER A 69 6.94 98.53 -42.19
CA SER A 69 6.33 98.15 -43.46
C SER A 69 5.66 96.77 -43.42
N VAL A 70 6.18 95.81 -42.58
CA VAL A 70 5.65 94.50 -42.38
C VAL A 70 5.68 94.21 -40.87
N THR A 71 4.54 93.84 -40.30
CA THR A 71 4.45 93.33 -38.91
C THR A 71 4.49 91.81 -38.90
N GLU A 72 5.13 91.26 -37.93
CA GLU A 72 5.27 89.82 -37.80
C GLU A 72 4.64 89.29 -36.46
N THR A 73 4.02 88.14 -36.51
CA THR A 73 3.57 87.40 -35.36
C THR A 73 3.97 85.92 -35.56
N ALA A 74 4.08 85.16 -34.49
CA ALA A 74 4.50 83.75 -34.58
C ALA A 74 3.64 82.86 -33.69
N THR A 75 3.51 81.66 -34.11
CA THR A 75 2.94 80.52 -33.30
C THR A 75 3.79 79.29 -33.49
N SER A 76 3.63 78.28 -32.64
CA SER A 76 4.37 77.06 -32.78
C SER A 76 3.46 75.84 -32.52
N PHE A 77 3.70 74.78 -33.21
CA PHE A 77 3.05 73.49 -33.03
C PHE A 77 4.08 72.49 -32.55
N VAL A 78 3.65 71.60 -31.68
CA VAL A 78 4.43 70.43 -31.21
C VAL A 78 3.70 69.17 -31.65
N ASN A 79 4.37 68.28 -32.34
CA ASN A 79 3.84 67.01 -32.72
C ASN A 79 4.40 65.94 -31.81
N ASP A 80 3.53 65.02 -31.28
CA ASP A 80 3.94 63.81 -30.61
C ASP A 80 4.28 62.71 -31.62
N ARG A 81 5.28 61.91 -31.32
CA ARG A 81 5.54 60.68 -32.10
C ARG A 81 4.40 59.71 -31.96
N GLN A 82 4.10 58.96 -33.02
CA GLN A 82 3.19 57.80 -32.92
C GLN A 82 3.78 56.77 -32.00
N LYS A 83 2.97 56.21 -31.10
CA LYS A 83 3.34 55.20 -30.11
C LYS A 83 2.70 53.85 -30.42
N VAL A 84 3.22 52.81 -29.82
CA VAL A 84 2.67 51.44 -29.94
C VAL A 84 2.33 50.88 -28.57
N ALA A 85 1.23 50.14 -28.49
CA ALA A 85 0.86 49.28 -27.35
C ALA A 85 0.83 47.84 -27.85
N VAL A 86 1.73 47.03 -27.35
CA VAL A 86 1.82 45.60 -27.72
C VAL A 86 1.22 44.76 -26.62
N SER A 87 0.21 43.98 -26.96
CA SER A 87 -0.47 43.07 -26.01
C SER A 87 -0.11 41.62 -26.29
N LEU A 88 0.00 40.84 -25.24
CA LEU A 88 0.10 39.38 -25.30
C LEU A 88 -0.80 38.71 -24.27
N GLU A 89 -1.23 37.50 -24.56
CA GLU A 89 -1.99 36.64 -23.66
C GLU A 89 -1.29 35.30 -23.54
N LYS A 90 -1.14 34.83 -22.29
CA LYS A 90 -0.52 33.56 -21.92
C LYS A 90 -1.54 32.66 -21.26
N THR A 91 -1.54 31.40 -21.64
CA THR A 91 -2.28 30.33 -20.98
C THR A 91 -1.35 29.18 -20.63
N ILE A 92 -1.74 28.39 -19.67
CA ILE A 92 -1.04 27.15 -19.26
C ILE A 92 -2.00 25.99 -19.26
N GLU A 93 -1.52 24.82 -19.66
CA GLU A 93 -2.27 23.57 -19.55
C GLU A 93 -2.51 23.25 -18.07
N LYS A 94 -3.71 22.75 -17.73
CA LYS A 94 -4.09 22.38 -16.37
C LYS A 94 -4.26 20.88 -16.23
N ASN A 95 -3.94 20.37 -15.04
CA ASN A 95 -4.21 19.00 -14.66
C ASN A 95 -4.85 18.98 -13.28
N ASP A 96 -6.16 18.79 -13.22
CA ASP A 96 -6.94 18.84 -11.98
C ASP A 96 -6.67 17.63 -11.06
N ILE A 97 -6.33 16.47 -11.63
CA ILE A 97 -6.01 15.25 -10.86
C ILE A 97 -4.78 15.49 -9.98
N PHE A 98 -3.77 16.14 -10.56
CA PHE A 98 -2.52 16.43 -9.88
C PHE A 98 -2.48 17.84 -9.26
N ASN A 99 -3.57 18.61 -9.43
CA ASN A 99 -3.72 20.00 -8.97
C ASN A 99 -2.61 20.92 -9.48
N ILE A 100 -2.23 20.78 -10.78
CA ILE A 100 -1.22 21.63 -11.45
C ILE A 100 -1.93 22.64 -12.36
N GLY A 101 -1.44 23.89 -12.40
CA GLY A 101 -2.00 24.98 -13.20
C GLY A 101 -3.13 25.74 -12.51
N ASN A 102 -3.39 25.47 -11.25
CA ASN A 102 -4.44 26.12 -10.43
C ASN A 102 -3.86 27.04 -9.34
N GLY A 103 -2.54 27.11 -9.23
CA GLY A 103 -1.81 27.89 -8.24
C GLY A 103 -1.14 29.15 -8.83
N ASP A 104 0.08 29.39 -8.39
CA ASP A 104 0.88 30.58 -8.71
C ASP A 104 1.83 30.40 -9.90
N GLU A 105 1.70 29.30 -10.66
CA GLU A 105 2.60 28.91 -11.76
C GLU A 105 2.75 30.04 -12.81
N MET A 106 1.68 30.81 -13.06
CA MET A 106 1.68 31.94 -13.98
C MET A 106 2.68 33.03 -13.58
N LYS A 107 2.99 33.20 -12.30
CA LYS A 107 3.91 34.19 -11.76
C LYS A 107 5.37 33.91 -12.12
N ASN A 108 5.67 32.63 -12.42
CA ASN A 108 7.02 32.17 -12.78
C ASN A 108 7.32 32.34 -14.30
N ILE A 109 6.35 32.84 -15.06
CA ILE A 109 6.47 33.01 -16.51
C ILE A 109 6.88 34.43 -16.83
N SER A 110 7.89 34.58 -17.68
CA SER A 110 8.32 35.88 -18.21
C SER A 110 8.64 35.82 -19.70
N PHE A 111 8.44 36.93 -20.36
CA PHE A 111 8.78 37.10 -21.76
C PHE A 111 9.84 38.19 -21.94
N GLY A 112 10.60 38.13 -23.02
CA GLY A 112 11.47 39.19 -23.47
C GLY A 112 10.94 39.81 -24.76
N LEU A 113 11.00 41.13 -24.85
CA LEU A 113 10.85 41.87 -26.09
C LEU A 113 12.23 42.06 -26.71
N PHE A 114 12.38 41.70 -27.96
CA PHE A 114 13.64 41.77 -28.70
C PHE A 114 13.49 42.54 -29.99
N ALA A 115 14.54 43.24 -30.40
CA ALA A 115 14.67 43.77 -31.75
C ALA A 115 14.90 42.62 -32.75
N ALA A 116 14.15 42.54 -33.83
CA ALA A 116 14.37 41.53 -34.88
C ALA A 116 15.47 41.97 -35.90
N GLU A 117 15.81 43.25 -35.91
CA GLU A 117 16.82 43.89 -36.77
C GLU A 117 17.56 44.97 -35.97
N GLU A 118 18.62 45.54 -36.53
CA GLU A 118 19.27 46.68 -35.91
C GLU A 118 18.35 47.92 -36.00
N LEU A 119 18.07 48.53 -34.86
CA LEU A 119 17.18 49.67 -34.74
C LEU A 119 17.94 50.87 -34.14
N VAL A 120 17.50 52.09 -34.50
CA VAL A 120 18.03 53.30 -33.88
C VAL A 120 16.90 53.91 -33.03
N SER A 121 17.17 54.09 -31.75
CA SER A 121 16.24 54.76 -30.84
C SER A 121 16.08 56.23 -31.15
N ALA A 122 15.06 56.88 -30.62
CA ALA A 122 14.86 58.33 -30.78
C ALA A 122 16.02 59.18 -30.23
N SER A 123 16.79 58.64 -29.30
CA SER A 123 18.02 59.28 -28.77
C SER A 123 19.26 59.04 -29.63
N GLY A 124 19.15 58.33 -30.76
CA GLY A 124 20.25 57.91 -31.59
C GLY A 124 21.07 56.74 -31.12
N THR A 125 20.60 56.00 -30.07
CA THR A 125 21.28 54.81 -29.58
C THR A 125 20.92 53.64 -30.46
N SER A 126 21.92 52.87 -30.95
CA SER A 126 21.67 51.61 -31.69
C SER A 126 21.23 50.48 -30.76
N ILE A 127 20.20 49.78 -31.18
CA ILE A 127 19.72 48.52 -30.57
C ILE A 127 20.07 47.42 -31.57
N PRO A 128 21.00 46.50 -31.24
CA PRO A 128 21.41 45.46 -32.18
C PRO A 128 20.28 44.46 -32.44
N ALA A 129 20.35 43.80 -33.59
CA ALA A 129 19.48 42.63 -33.83
C ALA A 129 19.61 41.59 -32.72
N ASP A 130 18.53 40.96 -32.35
CA ASP A 130 18.37 40.04 -31.18
C ASP A 130 18.71 40.72 -29.83
N GLY A 131 18.80 42.06 -29.78
CA GLY A 131 18.96 42.80 -28.53
C GLY A 131 17.69 42.77 -27.67
N LEU A 132 17.83 42.37 -26.39
CA LEU A 132 16.73 42.43 -25.41
C LEU A 132 16.42 43.88 -25.05
N ILE A 133 15.18 44.29 -25.24
CA ILE A 133 14.69 45.64 -24.97
C ILE A 133 14.03 45.73 -23.61
N GLU A 134 13.16 44.77 -23.29
CA GLU A 134 12.38 44.75 -22.07
C GLU A 134 12.08 43.31 -21.61
N ILE A 135 12.05 43.09 -20.29
CA ILE A 135 11.51 41.86 -19.68
C ILE A 135 10.06 42.12 -19.31
N ILE A 136 9.16 41.28 -19.83
CA ILE A 136 7.72 41.43 -19.69
C ILE A 136 7.24 40.48 -18.60
N SER A 137 6.61 41.02 -17.56
CA SER A 137 5.91 40.26 -16.54
C SER A 137 4.42 40.19 -16.85
N LEU A 138 3.81 39.05 -16.57
CA LEU A 138 2.39 38.81 -16.75
C LEU A 138 1.59 39.23 -15.52
N SER A 139 0.35 39.64 -15.74
CA SER A 139 -0.66 39.74 -14.69
C SER A 139 -1.12 38.33 -14.26
N GLU A 140 -1.81 38.20 -13.13
CA GLU A 140 -2.32 36.93 -12.62
C GLU A 140 -3.22 36.17 -13.62
N ASN A 141 -3.88 36.90 -14.52
CA ASN A 141 -4.73 36.33 -15.56
C ASN A 141 -3.98 36.10 -16.90
N GLY A 142 -2.65 36.12 -16.88
CA GLY A 142 -1.81 35.80 -18.03
C GLY A 142 -1.70 36.90 -19.11
N LYS A 143 -2.09 38.13 -18.79
CA LYS A 143 -2.06 39.25 -19.77
C LYS A 143 -0.94 40.24 -19.49
N ALA A 144 -0.36 40.75 -20.54
CA ALA A 144 0.57 41.89 -20.46
C ALA A 144 0.31 42.87 -21.60
N VAL A 145 0.60 44.15 -21.33
CA VAL A 145 0.61 45.23 -22.33
C VAL A 145 1.91 45.98 -22.18
N ILE A 146 2.71 45.98 -23.23
CA ILE A 146 3.98 46.70 -23.36
C ILE A 146 3.69 48.09 -23.89
N LYS A 147 4.13 49.10 -23.15
CA LYS A 147 3.95 50.51 -23.51
C LYS A 147 5.29 51.24 -23.64
N THR A 148 6.37 50.50 -23.80
CA THR A 148 7.69 51.05 -24.05
C THR A 148 7.69 51.86 -25.34
N ASP A 149 8.32 53.03 -25.35
CA ASP A 149 8.43 53.90 -26.52
C ASP A 149 9.42 53.29 -27.53
N LEU A 150 8.85 52.55 -28.50
CA LEU A 150 9.60 51.83 -29.51
C LEU A 150 9.79 52.70 -30.79
N PRO A 151 10.95 52.66 -31.49
CA PRO A 151 11.07 53.15 -32.84
C PRO A 151 10.27 52.28 -33.83
N PHE A 152 9.96 52.74 -34.99
CA PHE A 152 9.46 51.95 -36.10
C PHE A 152 10.47 50.85 -36.44
N GLY A 153 9.98 49.62 -36.68
CA GLY A 153 10.84 48.49 -37.01
C GLY A 153 10.22 47.17 -36.71
N SER A 154 11.03 46.10 -36.82
CA SER A 154 10.61 44.71 -36.61
C SER A 154 11.10 44.20 -35.26
N TYR A 155 10.22 43.48 -34.59
CA TYR A 155 10.40 42.98 -33.22
C TYR A 155 9.93 41.55 -33.12
N TYR A 156 10.31 40.88 -32.01
CA TYR A 156 9.66 39.65 -31.61
C TYR A 156 9.59 39.54 -30.08
N VAL A 157 8.58 38.82 -29.60
CA VAL A 157 8.48 38.41 -28.22
C VAL A 157 8.88 36.95 -28.13
N LYS A 158 9.65 36.57 -27.09
CA LYS A 158 10.06 35.19 -26.79
C LYS A 158 9.91 34.94 -25.31
N GLU A 159 9.51 33.72 -24.93
CA GLU A 159 9.46 33.28 -23.53
C GLU A 159 10.88 33.11 -22.98
N LEU A 160 11.18 33.72 -21.82
CA LEU A 160 12.47 33.65 -21.16
C LEU A 160 12.51 32.64 -20.02
N ALA A 161 11.40 32.50 -19.31
CA ALA A 161 11.24 31.57 -18.20
C ALA A 161 9.80 31.06 -18.15
N THR A 162 9.66 29.85 -17.69
CA THR A 162 8.38 29.22 -17.35
C THR A 162 8.46 28.54 -15.99
N ASP A 163 7.34 28.14 -15.44
CA ASP A 163 7.30 27.31 -14.24
C ASP A 163 7.84 25.90 -14.54
N GLU A 164 8.45 25.25 -13.55
CA GLU A 164 9.15 23.97 -13.70
C GLU A 164 8.29 22.82 -14.22
N HIS A 165 6.97 22.89 -14.06
CA HIS A 165 6.03 21.88 -14.55
C HIS A 165 5.81 21.96 -16.07
N TYR A 166 6.27 23.02 -16.74
CA TYR A 166 5.94 23.29 -18.14
C TYR A 166 7.14 23.27 -19.05
N ILE A 167 6.87 22.97 -20.31
CA ILE A 167 7.87 23.01 -21.38
C ILE A 167 8.13 24.47 -21.75
N LEU A 168 9.36 24.94 -21.57
CA LEU A 168 9.83 26.24 -22.08
C LEU A 168 9.95 26.15 -23.60
N THR A 169 9.32 27.09 -24.32
CA THR A 169 9.39 27.17 -25.79
C THR A 169 10.41 28.17 -26.25
N ASP A 170 11.15 27.83 -27.32
CA ASP A 170 12.05 28.76 -28.03
C ASP A 170 11.34 29.55 -29.15
N ALA A 171 10.01 29.46 -29.24
CA ALA A 171 9.25 30.16 -30.29
C ALA A 171 9.41 31.67 -30.21
N LYS A 172 9.65 32.28 -31.36
CA LYS A 172 9.67 33.75 -31.56
C LYS A 172 8.32 34.17 -32.13
N TYR A 173 7.71 35.17 -31.53
CA TYR A 173 6.43 35.74 -31.94
C TYR A 173 6.69 37.12 -32.55
N PRO A 174 6.87 37.23 -33.89
CA PRO A 174 7.26 38.46 -34.56
C PRO A 174 6.08 39.43 -34.69
N PHE A 175 6.41 40.72 -34.69
CA PHE A 175 5.51 41.80 -35.07
C PHE A 175 6.30 42.97 -35.65
N THR A 176 5.61 43.87 -36.39
CA THR A 176 6.22 45.07 -36.96
C THR A 176 5.44 46.30 -36.52
N PHE A 177 6.13 47.30 -36.00
CA PHE A 177 5.59 48.62 -35.75
C PHE A 177 5.95 49.56 -36.92
N SER A 178 4.95 49.96 -37.67
CA SER A 178 5.08 50.87 -38.81
C SER A 178 4.09 52.05 -38.69
N TYR A 179 4.39 53.13 -39.39
CA TYR A 179 3.52 54.30 -39.36
C TYR A 179 2.11 54.01 -39.87
N ALA A 180 1.11 54.35 -39.08
CA ALA A 180 -0.31 54.04 -39.29
C ALA A 180 -1.14 55.30 -39.68
N GLY A 181 -0.45 56.36 -40.12
CA GLY A 181 -1.08 57.63 -40.49
C GLY A 181 -1.14 58.65 -39.36
N GLN A 182 -1.20 59.97 -39.72
CA GLN A 182 -1.11 61.06 -38.75
C GLN A 182 -2.27 61.14 -37.72
N ASP A 183 -3.38 60.51 -37.99
CA ASP A 183 -4.55 60.56 -37.13
C ASP A 183 -4.54 59.45 -36.02
N THR A 184 -3.56 58.55 -36.05
CA THR A 184 -3.40 57.46 -35.15
C THR A 184 -2.33 57.79 -34.10
N ALA A 185 -2.72 58.05 -32.86
CA ALA A 185 -1.76 58.35 -31.78
C ALA A 185 -1.10 57.09 -31.22
N ASN A 186 -1.86 56.00 -31.07
CA ASN A 186 -1.38 54.71 -30.57
C ASN A 186 -1.75 53.59 -31.56
N VAL A 187 -0.80 52.80 -31.93
CA VAL A 187 -0.98 51.59 -32.74
C VAL A 187 -1.13 50.41 -31.79
N GLU A 188 -2.24 49.68 -31.86
CA GLU A 188 -2.49 48.49 -31.07
C GLU A 188 -2.01 47.26 -31.85
N ILE A 189 -1.09 46.47 -31.26
CA ILE A 189 -0.56 45.25 -31.86
C ILE A 189 -0.80 44.10 -30.86
N ALA A 190 -1.45 43.04 -31.32
CA ALA A 190 -1.62 41.81 -30.54
C ALA A 190 -0.60 40.75 -31.01
N VAL A 191 0.27 40.34 -30.14
CA VAL A 191 1.25 39.26 -30.40
C VAL A 191 0.52 37.95 -30.70
N ASN A 192 1.08 37.11 -31.59
CA ASN A 192 0.52 35.82 -32.00
C ASN A 192 -0.90 35.94 -32.61
N ASP A 193 -1.14 37.02 -33.40
CA ASP A 193 -2.46 37.31 -33.96
C ASP A 193 -3.60 37.40 -32.92
N GLY A 194 -3.26 37.78 -31.69
CA GLY A 194 -4.21 37.86 -30.59
C GLY A 194 -4.60 36.52 -29.99
N LYS A 195 -3.99 35.41 -30.39
CA LYS A 195 -4.22 34.08 -29.80
C LYS A 195 -3.33 33.92 -28.57
N PRO A 196 -3.85 33.26 -27.50
CA PRO A 196 -3.03 32.96 -26.36
C PRO A 196 -1.81 32.10 -26.70
N ILE A 197 -0.68 32.39 -26.07
CA ILE A 197 0.51 31.55 -26.10
C ILE A 197 0.35 30.50 -24.98
N GLU A 198 0.28 29.21 -25.32
CA GLU A 198 0.03 28.14 -24.38
C GLU A 198 1.31 27.39 -24.05
N ASN A 199 1.58 27.13 -22.73
CA ASN A 199 2.59 26.16 -22.32
C ASN A 199 1.94 24.84 -21.98
N LYS A 200 2.59 23.77 -22.43
CA LYS A 200 2.21 22.39 -22.18
C LYS A 200 2.95 21.83 -20.98
N LEU A 201 2.28 20.98 -20.21
CA LEU A 201 2.89 20.27 -19.09
C LEU A 201 3.97 19.30 -19.56
N ILE A 202 5.00 19.14 -18.74
CA ILE A 202 5.95 18.06 -18.86
C ILE A 202 5.27 16.79 -18.34
N TYR A 203 5.19 15.77 -19.19
CA TYR A 203 4.66 14.46 -18.84
C TYR A 203 5.69 13.37 -19.08
N GLY A 204 5.74 12.42 -18.16
CA GLY A 204 6.39 11.14 -18.30
C GLY A 204 5.41 10.00 -18.09
N SER A 205 5.94 8.80 -17.89
CA SER A 205 5.18 7.60 -17.56
C SER A 205 5.94 6.75 -16.55
N VAL A 206 5.20 5.90 -15.84
CA VAL A 206 5.77 4.84 -15.02
C VAL A 206 5.43 3.50 -15.67
N SER A 207 6.44 2.70 -15.97
CA SER A 207 6.30 1.32 -16.44
C SER A 207 6.65 0.38 -15.30
N GLY A 208 5.74 -0.46 -14.88
CA GLY A 208 5.93 -1.34 -13.75
C GLY A 208 5.86 -2.80 -14.09
N LYS A 209 6.55 -3.61 -13.28
CA LYS A 209 6.49 -5.05 -13.32
C LYS A 209 6.18 -5.61 -11.93
N LYS A 210 5.12 -6.39 -11.84
CA LYS A 210 4.70 -7.10 -10.64
C LYS A 210 5.14 -8.55 -10.75
N ILE A 211 5.89 -9.02 -9.77
CA ILE A 211 6.42 -10.39 -9.73
C ILE A 211 6.22 -11.01 -8.34
N THR A 212 6.33 -12.35 -8.28
CA THR A 212 6.45 -13.09 -7.05
C THR A 212 7.90 -13.08 -6.55
N GLU A 213 8.15 -13.48 -5.31
CA GLU A 213 9.49 -13.67 -4.76
C GLU A 213 10.37 -14.66 -5.57
N ASN A 214 9.74 -15.55 -6.34
CA ASN A 214 10.41 -16.48 -7.24
C ASN A 214 10.68 -15.89 -8.64
N GLY A 215 10.33 -14.60 -8.87
CA GLY A 215 10.52 -13.91 -10.13
C GLY A 215 9.47 -14.21 -11.21
N GLU A 216 8.37 -14.89 -10.87
CA GLU A 216 7.27 -15.16 -11.77
C GLU A 216 6.36 -13.94 -11.91
N ALA A 217 5.79 -13.74 -13.11
CA ALA A 217 4.85 -12.64 -13.35
C ALA A 217 3.58 -12.79 -12.50
N LEU A 218 3.16 -11.70 -11.84
CA LEU A 218 2.00 -11.69 -10.95
C LEU A 218 0.95 -10.69 -11.41
N GLY A 219 -0.19 -11.21 -11.89
CA GLY A 219 -1.35 -10.41 -12.28
C GLY A 219 -2.37 -10.25 -11.16
N GLY A 220 -3.16 -9.18 -11.25
CA GLY A 220 -4.30 -8.93 -10.34
C GLY A 220 -4.00 -8.04 -9.13
N ALA A 221 -2.75 -7.62 -8.93
CA ALA A 221 -2.39 -6.62 -7.93
C ALA A 221 -2.93 -5.25 -8.33
N VAL A 222 -3.47 -4.49 -7.38
CA VAL A 222 -3.87 -3.09 -7.59
C VAL A 222 -2.78 -2.18 -7.05
N ILE A 223 -2.23 -1.35 -7.93
CA ILE A 223 -1.14 -0.42 -7.63
C ILE A 223 -1.68 1.00 -7.74
N GLY A 224 -1.31 1.86 -6.81
CA GLY A 224 -1.63 3.29 -6.80
C GLY A 224 -0.44 4.18 -7.06
N LEU A 225 -0.70 5.31 -7.70
CA LEU A 225 0.20 6.45 -7.80
C LEU A 225 -0.31 7.53 -6.84
N PHE A 226 0.56 8.04 -5.98
CA PHE A 226 0.22 8.95 -4.89
C PHE A 226 1.10 10.21 -4.89
N LYS A 227 0.68 11.22 -4.14
CA LYS A 227 1.53 12.37 -3.82
C LYS A 227 2.72 11.94 -2.97
N ALA A 228 3.84 12.66 -3.07
CA ALA A 228 5.05 12.36 -2.31
C ALA A 228 4.89 12.49 -0.77
N ASP A 229 3.91 13.24 -0.31
CA ASP A 229 3.58 13.47 1.09
C ASP A 229 2.38 12.65 1.59
N GLU A 230 1.87 11.70 0.78
CA GLU A 230 0.74 10.86 1.16
C GLU A 230 1.14 9.88 2.27
N THR A 231 0.24 9.69 3.22
CA THR A 231 0.42 8.80 4.38
C THR A 231 -0.63 7.68 4.46
N GLU A 232 -1.73 7.81 3.71
CA GLU A 232 -2.81 6.83 3.66
C GLU A 232 -2.95 6.28 2.23
N PHE A 233 -2.56 5.03 2.02
CA PHE A 233 -2.48 4.42 0.70
C PHE A 233 -3.72 3.59 0.38
N THR A 234 -4.79 4.26 0.00
CA THR A 234 -6.07 3.67 -0.39
C THR A 234 -6.41 4.00 -1.85
N LYS A 235 -7.42 3.33 -2.41
CA LYS A 235 -7.91 3.66 -3.76
C LYS A 235 -8.45 5.08 -3.86
N GLU A 236 -9.06 5.56 -2.78
CA GLU A 236 -9.66 6.90 -2.70
C GLU A 236 -8.60 8.00 -2.70
N ASN A 237 -7.44 7.74 -2.10
CA ASN A 237 -6.34 8.71 -2.00
C ASN A 237 -5.39 8.62 -3.19
N ALA A 238 -5.47 7.56 -3.98
CA ALA A 238 -4.65 7.40 -5.18
C ALA A 238 -5.04 8.41 -6.26
N LEU A 239 -4.05 9.11 -6.82
CA LEU A 239 -4.22 9.98 -7.98
C LEU A 239 -4.55 9.17 -9.23
N MET A 240 -3.95 8.00 -9.36
CA MET A 240 -4.19 7.02 -10.41
C MET A 240 -4.08 5.61 -9.83
N THR A 241 -4.81 4.66 -10.41
CA THR A 241 -4.68 3.23 -10.10
C THR A 241 -4.44 2.42 -11.35
N ALA A 242 -3.66 1.36 -11.22
CA ALA A 242 -3.44 0.36 -12.26
C ALA A 242 -3.56 -1.05 -11.68
N THR A 243 -4.01 -2.00 -12.48
CA THR A 243 -4.02 -3.43 -12.10
C THR A 243 -2.99 -4.16 -12.93
N SER A 244 -2.12 -4.94 -12.28
CA SER A 244 -1.12 -5.74 -12.98
C SER A 244 -1.78 -6.77 -13.89
N GLN A 245 -1.28 -6.87 -15.12
CA GLN A 245 -1.74 -7.81 -16.13
C GLN A 245 -1.22 -9.23 -15.83
N LYS A 246 -1.67 -10.23 -16.58
CA LYS A 246 -1.22 -11.61 -16.41
C LYS A 246 0.30 -11.80 -16.58
N ASP A 247 0.94 -10.94 -17.36
CA ASP A 247 2.39 -10.90 -17.56
C ASP A 247 3.13 -10.04 -16.51
N GLY A 248 2.40 -9.60 -15.48
CA GLY A 248 2.91 -8.74 -14.40
C GLY A 248 3.03 -7.26 -14.77
N SER A 249 2.79 -6.85 -16.02
CA SER A 249 2.94 -5.46 -16.43
C SER A 249 1.82 -4.55 -15.87
N PHE A 250 2.21 -3.31 -15.52
CA PHE A 250 1.29 -2.20 -15.22
C PHE A 250 1.91 -0.88 -15.65
N SER A 251 1.11 0.15 -15.88
CA SER A 251 1.63 1.47 -16.22
C SER A 251 0.75 2.60 -15.74
N PHE A 252 1.39 3.77 -15.53
CA PHE A 252 0.73 5.05 -15.34
C PHE A 252 1.23 5.98 -16.45
N GLU A 253 0.31 6.38 -17.33
CA GLU A 253 0.60 7.26 -18.44
C GLU A 253 0.29 8.71 -18.08
N LYS A 254 1.00 9.68 -18.73
CA LYS A 254 0.81 11.12 -18.50
C LYS A 254 0.95 11.52 -17.03
N VAL A 255 1.96 10.98 -16.36
CA VAL A 255 2.36 11.42 -15.02
C VAL A 255 3.11 12.75 -15.19
N PRO A 256 2.65 13.85 -14.58
CA PRO A 256 3.28 15.15 -14.77
C PRO A 256 4.61 15.26 -14.03
N TYR A 257 5.38 16.30 -14.35
CA TYR A 257 6.57 16.69 -13.60
C TYR A 257 6.29 16.74 -12.10
N GLY A 258 7.21 16.20 -11.31
CA GLY A 258 7.10 16.16 -9.85
C GLY A 258 7.65 14.89 -9.23
N ASN A 259 7.46 14.78 -7.91
CA ASN A 259 7.82 13.60 -7.12
C ASN A 259 6.53 12.89 -6.70
N TRP A 260 6.50 11.58 -6.90
CA TRP A 260 5.34 10.73 -6.68
C TRP A 260 5.74 9.46 -5.94
N LEU A 261 4.79 8.76 -5.35
CA LEU A 261 4.97 7.43 -4.77
C LEU A 261 4.13 6.42 -5.53
N VAL A 262 4.73 5.27 -5.82
CA VAL A 262 4.03 4.08 -6.31
C VAL A 262 3.97 3.07 -5.18
N ARG A 263 2.80 2.51 -4.91
CA ARG A 263 2.62 1.50 -3.85
C ARG A 263 1.50 0.53 -4.21
N GLU A 264 1.64 -0.71 -3.79
CA GLU A 264 0.56 -1.67 -3.87
C GLU A 264 -0.56 -1.32 -2.87
N ILE A 265 -1.81 -1.38 -3.33
CA ILE A 265 -3.01 -1.12 -2.53
C ILE A 265 -3.73 -2.42 -2.16
N GLU A 266 -3.79 -3.35 -3.11
CA GLU A 266 -4.41 -4.66 -2.93
C GLU A 266 -3.54 -5.73 -3.59
N GLN A 267 -3.20 -6.72 -2.80
CA GLN A 267 -2.47 -7.89 -3.28
C GLN A 267 -3.41 -8.90 -3.95
N PRO A 268 -2.91 -9.73 -4.86
CA PRO A 268 -3.63 -10.90 -5.33
C PRO A 268 -3.82 -11.93 -4.20
N GLU A 269 -4.84 -12.76 -4.34
CA GLU A 269 -5.14 -13.82 -3.39
C GLU A 269 -3.97 -14.79 -3.24
N GLY A 270 -3.61 -15.11 -2.00
CA GLY A 270 -2.48 -15.98 -1.68
C GLY A 270 -1.12 -15.29 -1.54
N PHE A 271 -1.10 -13.97 -1.61
CA PHE A 271 0.12 -13.18 -1.45
C PHE A 271 0.02 -12.19 -0.29
N VAL A 272 1.17 -11.80 0.24
CA VAL A 272 1.31 -10.77 1.25
C VAL A 272 1.39 -9.42 0.56
N LEU A 273 0.69 -8.40 1.10
CA LEU A 273 0.73 -7.04 0.57
C LEU A 273 2.15 -6.46 0.69
N ASP A 274 2.71 -5.97 -0.42
CA ASP A 274 3.94 -5.17 -0.36
C ASP A 274 3.62 -3.74 0.08
N GLU A 275 3.98 -3.43 1.31
CA GLU A 275 3.79 -2.10 1.90
C GLU A 275 4.89 -1.10 1.54
N THR A 276 5.83 -1.46 0.69
CA THR A 276 6.92 -0.58 0.24
C THR A 276 6.39 0.56 -0.62
N SER A 277 6.86 1.77 -0.37
CA SER A 277 6.59 2.93 -1.22
C SER A 277 7.80 3.20 -2.12
N TYR A 278 7.56 3.20 -3.42
CA TYR A 278 8.57 3.40 -4.45
C TYR A 278 8.54 4.85 -4.92
N GLU A 279 9.63 5.58 -4.70
CA GLU A 279 9.75 6.97 -5.14
C GLU A 279 9.92 7.04 -6.67
N VAL A 280 9.13 7.91 -7.31
CA VAL A 280 9.15 8.17 -8.75
C VAL A 280 9.29 9.67 -8.97
N LYS A 281 10.27 10.07 -9.76
CA LYS A 281 10.51 11.46 -10.13
C LYS A 281 10.42 11.65 -11.64
N ILE A 282 9.44 12.43 -12.09
CA ILE A 282 9.34 12.90 -13.46
C ILE A 282 9.96 14.28 -13.53
N SER A 283 10.98 14.45 -14.36
CA SER A 283 11.74 15.70 -14.53
C SER A 283 11.94 16.11 -16.00
N GLU A 284 11.64 15.21 -16.94
CA GLU A 284 11.86 15.42 -18.37
C GLU A 284 10.66 14.95 -19.20
N VAL A 285 10.49 15.54 -20.38
CA VAL A 285 9.43 15.18 -21.32
C VAL A 285 9.60 13.75 -21.81
N ALA A 286 8.51 12.97 -21.77
CA ALA A 286 8.46 11.57 -22.18
C ALA A 286 9.41 10.64 -21.42
N GLN A 287 9.83 11.03 -20.22
CA GLN A 287 10.61 10.18 -19.31
C GLN A 287 9.80 8.94 -18.93
N VAL A 288 10.46 7.77 -18.93
CA VAL A 288 9.89 6.50 -18.46
C VAL A 288 10.65 6.07 -17.21
N ILE A 289 9.95 5.87 -16.11
CA ILE A 289 10.52 5.32 -14.87
C ILE A 289 10.07 3.87 -14.76
N GLU A 290 11.01 2.97 -14.52
CA GLU A 290 10.72 1.55 -14.31
C GLU A 290 10.63 1.24 -12.82
N VAL A 291 9.60 0.48 -12.42
CA VAL A 291 9.36 0.05 -11.03
C VAL A 291 9.10 -1.46 -11.02
N GLU A 292 9.78 -2.19 -10.14
CA GLU A 292 9.50 -3.60 -9.89
C GLU A 292 8.95 -3.77 -8.47
N ILE A 293 7.81 -4.44 -8.34
CA ILE A 293 7.12 -4.70 -7.07
C ILE A 293 7.03 -6.21 -6.87
N VAL A 294 7.51 -6.70 -5.72
CA VAL A 294 7.58 -8.13 -5.40
C VAL A 294 6.59 -8.47 -4.31
N ASN A 295 5.77 -9.53 -4.47
CA ASN A 295 4.98 -10.08 -3.37
C ASN A 295 5.54 -11.43 -2.93
N GLU A 296 5.56 -11.62 -1.62
CA GLU A 296 5.81 -12.90 -0.98
C GLU A 296 4.52 -13.73 -0.96
N TYR A 297 4.67 -15.06 -0.98
CA TYR A 297 3.53 -15.95 -0.80
C TYR A 297 3.07 -15.94 0.65
N VAL A 298 1.78 -16.09 0.87
CA VAL A 298 1.24 -16.37 2.20
C VAL A 298 1.66 -17.78 2.62
N HIS A 299 2.32 -17.91 3.77
CA HIS A 299 2.71 -19.17 4.39
C HIS A 299 2.02 -19.35 5.74
N GLY A 300 1.64 -20.58 6.05
CA GLY A 300 1.06 -20.91 7.34
C GLY A 300 1.48 -22.28 7.83
N ASN A 301 1.12 -22.60 9.06
CA ASN A 301 1.49 -23.85 9.71
C ASN A 301 0.23 -24.61 10.13
N ILE A 302 0.26 -25.93 10.01
CA ILE A 302 -0.73 -26.82 10.60
C ILE A 302 -0.13 -27.43 11.85
N LYS A 303 -0.91 -27.42 12.93
CA LYS A 303 -0.56 -28.03 14.21
C LYS A 303 -1.74 -28.84 14.74
N LEU A 304 -1.46 -29.94 15.41
CA LEU A 304 -2.45 -30.65 16.22
C LEU A 304 -1.82 -31.14 17.51
N THR A 305 -2.65 -31.22 18.54
CA THR A 305 -2.29 -31.80 19.84
C THR A 305 -3.02 -33.11 20.00
N LYS A 306 -2.28 -34.22 20.01
CA LYS A 306 -2.83 -35.57 20.11
C LYS A 306 -3.05 -35.99 21.57
N VAL A 307 -4.28 -36.29 21.91
CA VAL A 307 -4.66 -36.57 23.30
C VAL A 307 -5.56 -37.81 23.42
N ASP A 308 -5.61 -38.37 24.63
CA ASP A 308 -6.46 -39.47 25.04
C ASP A 308 -7.89 -38.97 25.31
N GLU A 309 -8.91 -39.60 24.73
CA GLU A 309 -10.32 -39.20 24.94
C GLU A 309 -10.75 -39.28 26.40
N ASP A 310 -10.33 -40.35 27.12
CA ASP A 310 -10.71 -40.58 28.54
C ASP A 310 -9.89 -39.66 29.48
N TYR A 311 -8.69 -39.24 29.07
CA TYR A 311 -7.74 -38.42 29.84
C TYR A 311 -7.10 -37.33 28.96
N PRO A 312 -7.81 -36.24 28.68
CA PRO A 312 -7.34 -35.22 27.72
C PRO A 312 -6.01 -34.54 28.09
N ASP A 313 -5.60 -34.56 29.34
CA ASP A 313 -4.29 -34.08 29.77
C ASP A 313 -3.13 -35.00 29.34
N ASN A 314 -3.44 -36.25 28.98
CA ASN A 314 -2.45 -37.21 28.51
C ASN A 314 -2.23 -37.05 27.00
N LYS A 315 -1.08 -36.55 26.64
CA LYS A 315 -0.65 -36.45 25.26
C LYS A 315 -0.18 -37.81 24.73
N LEU A 316 -0.58 -38.15 23.51
CA LEU A 316 -0.29 -39.40 22.86
C LEU A 316 0.77 -39.27 21.76
N THR A 317 1.74 -40.19 21.74
CA THR A 317 2.83 -40.25 20.77
C THR A 317 2.65 -41.40 19.79
N GLY A 318 3.39 -41.40 18.68
CA GLY A 318 3.45 -42.49 17.71
C GLY A 318 2.28 -42.59 16.75
N ALA A 319 1.44 -41.54 16.66
CA ALA A 319 0.49 -41.36 15.57
C ALA A 319 1.19 -40.96 14.27
N THR A 320 0.49 -41.10 13.16
CA THR A 320 0.94 -40.55 11.86
C THR A 320 -0.24 -39.85 11.19
N PHE A 321 0.02 -38.63 10.71
CA PHE A 321 -0.95 -37.79 10.00
C PHE A 321 -0.43 -37.41 8.64
N GLU A 322 -1.21 -37.66 7.61
CA GLU A 322 -0.96 -37.19 6.24
C GLU A 322 -1.69 -35.87 6.02
N VAL A 323 -1.03 -34.97 5.26
CA VAL A 323 -1.56 -33.68 4.83
C VAL A 323 -1.66 -33.67 3.32
N TYR A 324 -2.82 -33.35 2.82
CA TYR A 324 -3.11 -33.23 1.38
C TYR A 324 -3.52 -31.80 1.07
N LYS A 325 -3.17 -31.33 -0.13
CA LYS A 325 -3.73 -30.11 -0.69
C LYS A 325 -5.09 -30.46 -1.30
N ASP A 326 -6.14 -29.79 -0.86
CA ASP A 326 -7.50 -29.89 -1.42
C ASP A 326 -7.56 -29.10 -2.71
N VAL A 327 -7.25 -29.77 -3.84
CA VAL A 327 -7.07 -29.11 -5.15
C VAL A 327 -8.41 -28.68 -5.73
N ASN A 328 -9.47 -29.47 -5.55
CA ASN A 328 -10.80 -29.19 -6.04
C ASN A 328 -11.65 -28.33 -5.06
N GLY A 329 -11.17 -28.16 -3.82
CA GLY A 329 -11.76 -27.30 -2.79
C GLY A 329 -13.07 -27.82 -2.18
N ASP A 330 -13.39 -29.13 -2.35
CA ASP A 330 -14.65 -29.72 -1.92
C ASP A 330 -14.66 -30.22 -0.46
N GLY A 331 -13.49 -30.21 0.19
CA GLY A 331 -13.32 -30.64 1.58
C GLY A 331 -13.37 -32.14 1.80
N LYS A 332 -13.22 -32.96 0.76
CA LYS A 332 -13.21 -34.41 0.82
C LYS A 332 -11.94 -34.94 0.20
N LEU A 333 -11.36 -35.93 0.81
CA LEU A 333 -10.16 -36.58 0.28
C LEU A 333 -10.51 -37.54 -0.87
N ASP A 334 -10.00 -37.23 -2.06
CA ASP A 334 -10.18 -38.04 -3.27
C ASP A 334 -8.92 -38.07 -4.15
N ASP A 335 -9.03 -38.65 -5.35
CA ASP A 335 -7.90 -38.83 -6.28
C ASP A 335 -7.40 -37.52 -6.93
N ALA A 336 -8.13 -36.40 -6.76
CA ALA A 336 -7.74 -35.10 -7.27
C ALA A 336 -6.77 -34.37 -6.32
N ASP A 337 -6.69 -34.84 -5.06
CA ASP A 337 -5.92 -34.19 -4.01
C ASP A 337 -4.45 -34.61 -4.03
N GLU A 338 -3.58 -33.68 -3.71
CA GLU A 338 -2.13 -33.87 -3.73
C GLU A 338 -1.61 -34.14 -2.32
N LEU A 339 -0.93 -35.28 -2.12
CA LEU A 339 -0.22 -35.57 -0.87
C LEU A 339 0.99 -34.63 -0.74
N ILE A 340 0.94 -33.74 0.27
CA ILE A 340 2.05 -32.84 0.58
C ILE A 340 3.10 -33.54 1.46
N GLY A 341 2.65 -34.35 2.43
CA GLY A 341 3.55 -35.07 3.33
C GLY A 341 2.87 -35.49 4.62
N THR A 342 3.68 -35.68 5.66
CA THR A 342 3.22 -36.06 7.00
C THR A 342 3.59 -35.01 8.03
N LEU A 343 2.71 -34.81 9.04
CA LEU A 343 3.04 -33.97 10.19
C LEU A 343 4.21 -34.59 10.96
N SER A 344 5.14 -33.77 11.40
CA SER A 344 6.26 -34.17 12.25
C SER A 344 5.88 -34.03 13.73
N GLU A 345 6.15 -35.05 14.56
CA GLU A 345 6.04 -34.93 16.00
C GLU A 345 7.19 -34.08 16.55
N THR A 346 6.91 -32.82 16.90
CA THR A 346 7.91 -31.83 17.34
C THR A 346 8.16 -31.88 18.84
N SER A 347 7.19 -32.37 19.61
CA SER A 347 7.29 -32.69 21.01
C SER A 347 6.18 -33.69 21.38
N THR A 348 6.21 -34.29 22.58
CA THR A 348 5.24 -35.29 23.01
C THR A 348 3.82 -34.91 22.65
N GLY A 349 3.23 -35.64 21.70
CA GLY A 349 1.87 -35.48 21.21
C GLY A 349 1.57 -34.15 20.49
N ILE A 350 2.57 -33.39 20.08
CA ILE A 350 2.44 -32.18 19.23
C ILE A 350 2.97 -32.54 17.85
N TYR A 351 2.10 -32.42 16.87
CA TYR A 351 2.40 -32.71 15.46
C TYR A 351 2.24 -31.45 14.64
N GLU A 352 3.24 -31.12 13.80
CA GLU A 352 3.27 -29.87 13.02
C GLU A 352 3.78 -30.10 11.60
N MET A 353 3.27 -29.27 10.68
CA MET A 353 3.84 -29.03 9.36
C MET A 353 3.87 -27.53 9.14
N LYS A 354 5.02 -27.01 8.71
CA LYS A 354 5.28 -25.58 8.54
C LYS A 354 5.39 -25.21 7.07
N GLU A 355 5.37 -23.90 6.80
CA GLU A 355 5.62 -23.31 5.48
C GLU A 355 4.66 -23.83 4.39
N LEU A 356 3.41 -24.08 4.75
CA LEU A 356 2.37 -24.43 3.81
C LEU A 356 1.86 -23.18 3.11
N LEU A 357 1.84 -23.19 1.78
CA LEU A 357 1.34 -22.10 0.96
C LEU A 357 -0.18 -21.88 1.18
N TYR A 358 -0.63 -20.67 0.86
CA TYR A 358 -2.06 -20.35 0.79
C TYR A 358 -2.88 -21.46 0.13
N GLY A 359 -4.01 -21.81 0.73
CA GLY A 359 -4.94 -22.78 0.18
C GLY A 359 -5.59 -23.68 1.20
N LYS A 360 -6.46 -24.54 0.71
CA LYS A 360 -7.15 -25.54 1.54
C LYS A 360 -6.33 -26.81 1.63
N TYR A 361 -6.34 -27.41 2.81
CA TYR A 361 -5.65 -28.66 3.11
C TYR A 361 -6.57 -29.61 3.85
N LEU A 362 -6.29 -30.90 3.72
CA LEU A 362 -6.98 -31.99 4.39
C LEU A 362 -5.98 -32.76 5.24
N VAL A 363 -6.34 -33.01 6.50
CA VAL A 363 -5.53 -33.78 7.45
C VAL A 363 -6.24 -35.06 7.80
N ARG A 364 -5.53 -36.19 7.73
CA ARG A 364 -6.05 -37.53 8.01
C ARG A 364 -5.08 -38.30 8.90
N GLU A 365 -5.57 -38.99 9.94
CA GLU A 365 -4.78 -39.94 10.68
C GLU A 365 -4.63 -41.25 9.86
N THR A 366 -3.41 -41.70 9.65
CA THR A 366 -3.12 -42.97 8.95
C THR A 366 -2.61 -44.06 9.86
N LYS A 367 -2.14 -43.68 11.06
CA LYS A 367 -1.74 -44.61 12.11
C LYS A 367 -2.10 -44.00 13.48
N ALA A 368 -2.89 -44.71 14.26
CA ALA A 368 -3.18 -44.33 15.63
C ALA A 368 -2.04 -44.69 16.59
N PRO A 369 -1.93 -44.03 17.76
CA PRO A 369 -1.09 -44.50 18.87
C PRO A 369 -1.39 -45.95 19.27
N GLU A 370 -0.39 -46.63 19.82
CA GLU A 370 -0.58 -48.02 20.30
C GLU A 370 -1.66 -48.09 21.37
N GLY A 371 -2.60 -49.03 21.21
CA GLY A 371 -3.72 -49.21 22.13
C GLY A 371 -4.92 -48.29 21.88
N PHE A 372 -4.94 -47.54 20.78
CA PHE A 372 -6.04 -46.66 20.43
C PHE A 372 -6.63 -47.01 19.05
N GLU A 373 -7.91 -46.67 18.87
CA GLU A 373 -8.63 -46.83 17.63
C GLU A 373 -8.21 -45.74 16.64
N LEU A 374 -8.07 -46.08 15.33
CA LEU A 374 -7.77 -45.13 14.27
C LEU A 374 -8.99 -44.23 14.05
N ASP A 375 -8.75 -42.88 14.05
CA ASP A 375 -9.72 -41.93 13.56
C ASP A 375 -9.73 -41.95 12.02
N LYS A 376 -10.89 -42.25 11.43
CA LYS A 376 -11.07 -42.32 9.96
C LYS A 376 -11.56 -41.02 9.37
N GLY A 377 -11.69 -39.97 10.20
CA GLY A 377 -12.11 -38.63 9.74
C GLY A 377 -11.09 -37.97 8.86
N VAL A 378 -11.56 -37.01 8.07
CA VAL A 378 -10.74 -36.07 7.27
C VAL A 378 -11.11 -34.68 7.73
N TYR A 379 -10.10 -33.85 8.03
CA TYR A 379 -10.27 -32.55 8.67
C TYR A 379 -9.70 -31.47 7.75
N SER A 380 -10.56 -30.52 7.37
CA SER A 380 -10.20 -29.43 6.48
C SER A 380 -9.59 -28.25 7.23
N VAL A 381 -8.54 -27.68 6.67
CA VAL A 381 -7.86 -26.47 7.15
C VAL A 381 -7.65 -25.52 5.99
N PHE A 382 -7.89 -24.24 6.20
CA PHE A 382 -7.63 -23.20 5.20
C PHE A 382 -6.50 -22.27 5.69
N ILE A 383 -5.36 -22.32 5.00
CA ILE A 383 -4.24 -21.40 5.20
C ILE A 383 -4.57 -20.12 4.43
N GLU A 384 -4.95 -19.06 5.13
CA GLU A 384 -5.36 -17.78 4.52
C GLU A 384 -4.56 -16.57 4.99
N LYS A 385 -3.85 -16.68 6.11
CA LYS A 385 -3.09 -15.59 6.72
C LYS A 385 -1.64 -15.99 6.89
N ASP A 386 -0.77 -15.07 6.55
CA ASP A 386 0.67 -15.27 6.67
C ASP A 386 1.11 -15.51 8.12
N GLU A 387 2.18 -16.31 8.29
CA GLU A 387 2.82 -16.68 9.56
C GLU A 387 1.85 -17.27 10.61
N THR A 388 0.64 -17.69 10.21
CA THR A 388 -0.41 -18.16 11.13
C THR A 388 -0.34 -19.67 11.32
N THR A 389 -0.45 -20.12 12.58
CA THR A 389 -0.58 -21.54 12.93
C THR A 389 -2.05 -21.91 13.13
N TYR A 390 -2.52 -22.87 12.33
CA TYR A 390 -3.88 -23.38 12.36
C TYR A 390 -3.93 -24.70 13.14
N GLU A 391 -4.70 -24.74 14.21
CA GLU A 391 -4.84 -25.94 15.05
C GLU A 391 -5.96 -26.82 14.51
N VAL A 392 -5.66 -28.12 14.30
CA VAL A 392 -6.61 -29.13 13.82
C VAL A 392 -7.06 -29.96 14.99
N GLU A 393 -8.37 -30.01 15.20
CA GLU A 393 -9.03 -30.75 16.27
C GLU A 393 -10.15 -31.61 15.70
N ASN A 394 -10.31 -32.86 16.23
CA ASN A 394 -11.51 -33.65 15.98
C ASN A 394 -12.54 -33.51 17.12
N LYS A 395 -12.16 -32.85 18.22
CA LYS A 395 -13.03 -32.46 19.34
C LYS A 395 -12.69 -31.02 19.76
N ALA A 396 -13.57 -30.11 19.46
CA ALA A 396 -13.38 -28.70 19.69
C ALA A 396 -12.98 -28.35 21.13
N GLY A 397 -11.88 -27.59 21.29
CA GLY A 397 -11.35 -27.13 22.57
C GLY A 397 -10.69 -28.24 23.42
N VAL A 398 -10.50 -29.43 22.86
CA VAL A 398 -9.84 -30.55 23.54
C VAL A 398 -8.57 -30.95 22.80
N GLY A 399 -8.61 -31.01 21.47
CA GLY A 399 -7.52 -31.41 20.60
C GLY A 399 -7.93 -32.55 19.67
N PHE A 400 -6.96 -33.28 19.17
CA PHE A 400 -7.19 -34.45 18.33
C PHE A 400 -7.21 -35.71 19.20
N ILE A 401 -8.42 -36.16 19.57
CA ILE A 401 -8.61 -37.31 20.45
C ILE A 401 -8.50 -38.64 19.69
N ASN A 402 -8.02 -39.70 20.35
CA ASN A 402 -8.34 -41.09 19.99
C ASN A 402 -9.01 -41.80 21.14
N THR A 403 -9.91 -42.72 20.78
CA THR A 403 -10.61 -43.61 21.72
C THR A 403 -9.72 -44.81 22.06
N ALA A 404 -9.53 -45.09 23.34
CA ALA A 404 -8.75 -46.24 23.74
C ALA A 404 -9.47 -47.57 23.37
N MET A 405 -8.72 -48.52 22.83
CA MET A 405 -9.23 -49.89 22.63
C MET A 405 -9.54 -50.54 23.95
N LYS A 406 -10.71 -51.17 24.08
CA LYS A 406 -11.20 -51.75 25.31
C LYS A 406 -11.63 -53.20 25.12
N GLY A 407 -11.55 -53.98 26.22
CA GLY A 407 -12.07 -55.35 26.35
C GLY A 407 -12.56 -55.62 27.77
N ASN A 408 -12.87 -56.87 28.10
CA ASN A 408 -13.40 -57.25 29.40
C ASN A 408 -12.48 -58.26 30.07
N LEU A 409 -12.53 -58.32 31.43
CA LEU A 409 -11.87 -59.31 32.27
C LEU A 409 -12.91 -60.01 33.09
N LYS A 410 -12.91 -61.37 33.07
CA LYS A 410 -13.72 -62.22 33.93
C LYS A 410 -12.80 -62.99 34.84
N ILE A 411 -13.00 -62.87 36.14
CA ILE A 411 -12.32 -63.66 37.14
C ILE A 411 -13.32 -64.76 37.59
N VAL A 412 -12.85 -65.97 37.55
CA VAL A 412 -13.63 -67.15 38.01
C VAL A 412 -12.94 -67.75 39.24
N LYS A 413 -13.62 -67.70 40.35
CA LYS A 413 -13.15 -68.24 41.66
C LYS A 413 -13.61 -69.65 41.87
N THR A 414 -12.68 -70.52 42.26
CA THR A 414 -12.95 -71.88 42.73
C THR A 414 -12.23 -72.09 44.04
N SER A 415 -12.69 -73.05 44.82
CA SER A 415 -12.05 -73.46 46.06
C SER A 415 -12.19 -74.97 46.30
N SER A 416 -11.33 -75.55 47.12
CA SER A 416 -11.33 -76.97 47.44
C SER A 416 -12.58 -77.44 48.22
N ASP A 417 -13.29 -76.50 48.87
CA ASP A 417 -14.54 -76.77 49.61
C ASP A 417 -15.81 -76.30 48.87
N GLY A 418 -15.66 -75.77 47.65
CA GLY A 418 -16.76 -75.27 46.81
C GLY A 418 -17.28 -73.87 47.16
N LYS A 419 -16.73 -73.18 48.17
CA LYS A 419 -17.09 -71.78 48.49
C LYS A 419 -16.46 -70.82 47.48
N VAL A 420 -17.28 -70.03 46.84
CA VAL A 420 -16.83 -69.14 45.76
C VAL A 420 -17.26 -67.68 45.93
N GLU A 421 -18.25 -67.44 46.81
CA GLU A 421 -18.80 -66.06 47.00
C GLU A 421 -18.04 -65.31 48.09
N GLY A 422 -17.87 -63.97 47.85
CA GLY A 422 -17.35 -63.03 48.84
C GLY A 422 -15.83 -62.86 48.83
N PHE A 423 -15.08 -63.52 47.94
CA PHE A 423 -13.62 -63.32 47.82
C PHE A 423 -13.28 -62.00 47.13
N THR A 424 -12.38 -61.26 47.75
CA THR A 424 -11.96 -59.91 47.22
C THR A 424 -10.70 -60.04 46.41
N PHE A 425 -10.74 -59.50 45.20
CA PHE A 425 -9.59 -59.41 44.29
C PHE A 425 -9.25 -57.93 43.99
N ARG A 426 -7.98 -57.55 44.13
CA ARG A 426 -7.41 -56.29 43.66
C ARG A 426 -6.90 -56.53 42.26
N VAL A 427 -7.35 -55.69 41.33
CA VAL A 427 -6.91 -55.65 39.92
C VAL A 427 -6.15 -54.38 39.68
N THR A 428 -4.86 -54.50 39.29
CA THR A 428 -3.99 -53.40 38.94
C THR A 428 -3.53 -53.57 37.49
N GLY A 429 -3.34 -52.48 36.76
CA GLY A 429 -2.97 -52.58 35.34
C GLY A 429 -2.65 -51.25 34.65
N VAL A 430 -2.88 -51.19 33.37
CA VAL A 430 -2.53 -50.08 32.49
C VAL A 430 -3.11 -48.75 32.98
N ASN A 431 -2.40 -47.65 32.76
CA ASN A 431 -2.75 -46.28 33.15
C ASN A 431 -3.09 -46.11 34.66
N GLY A 432 -2.41 -46.88 35.52
CA GLY A 432 -2.61 -46.81 36.97
C GLY A 432 -3.96 -47.34 37.44
N TYR A 433 -4.59 -48.22 36.62
CA TYR A 433 -5.81 -48.89 37.06
C TYR A 433 -5.55 -49.67 38.33
N ASP A 434 -6.31 -49.40 39.38
CA ASP A 434 -6.22 -50.05 40.69
C ASP A 434 -7.59 -50.05 41.35
N ARG A 435 -8.29 -51.24 41.33
CA ARG A 435 -9.62 -51.41 41.94
C ARG A 435 -9.77 -52.79 42.55
N SER A 436 -10.58 -52.85 43.56
CA SER A 436 -10.95 -54.11 44.20
C SER A 436 -12.39 -54.49 43.89
N PHE A 437 -12.63 -55.80 43.72
CA PHE A 437 -13.90 -56.36 43.36
C PHE A 437 -14.14 -57.66 44.24
N THR A 438 -15.39 -57.97 44.51
CA THR A 438 -15.75 -59.14 45.28
C THR A 438 -16.56 -60.12 44.42
N THR A 439 -16.27 -61.41 44.51
CA THR A 439 -16.97 -62.44 43.75
C THR A 439 -18.44 -62.56 44.16
N ASP A 440 -19.29 -62.79 43.17
CA ASP A 440 -20.71 -63.04 43.34
C ASP A 440 -20.97 -64.48 43.81
N LYS A 441 -22.28 -64.89 43.96
CA LYS A 441 -22.72 -66.24 44.35
C LYS A 441 -22.25 -67.35 43.41
N ASN A 442 -21.89 -66.99 42.15
CA ASN A 442 -21.37 -67.96 41.19
C ASN A 442 -19.83 -68.03 41.21
N GLY A 443 -19.18 -67.18 42.02
CA GLY A 443 -17.73 -67.02 42.07
C GLY A 443 -17.18 -66.19 40.97
N GLU A 444 -17.97 -65.30 40.36
CA GLU A 444 -17.58 -64.54 39.20
C GLU A 444 -17.41 -63.07 39.55
N ILE A 445 -16.42 -62.40 38.86
CA ILE A 445 -16.27 -60.97 38.73
C ILE A 445 -16.19 -60.69 37.26
N ILE A 446 -17.02 -59.78 36.75
CA ILE A 446 -16.95 -59.26 35.36
C ILE A 446 -16.61 -57.82 35.44
N ILE A 447 -15.49 -57.43 34.79
CA ILE A 447 -15.01 -56.03 34.65
C ILE A 447 -15.06 -55.69 33.19
N GLU A 448 -15.98 -54.81 32.84
CA GLU A 448 -16.17 -54.36 31.43
C GLU A 448 -15.41 -53.06 31.12
N GLY A 449 -15.07 -52.86 29.87
CA GLY A 449 -14.51 -51.62 29.37
C GLY A 449 -13.09 -51.31 29.85
N LEU A 450 -12.32 -52.32 30.20
CA LEU A 450 -10.90 -52.17 30.52
C LEU A 450 -10.10 -51.86 29.26
N ARG A 451 -9.13 -50.97 29.36
CA ARG A 451 -8.16 -50.74 28.28
C ARG A 451 -7.39 -52.02 27.99
N ILE A 452 -7.01 -52.24 26.75
CA ILE A 452 -6.19 -53.41 26.40
C ILE A 452 -4.81 -53.31 27.07
N GLY A 453 -4.26 -54.47 27.43
CA GLY A 453 -2.96 -54.60 28.10
C GLY A 453 -3.00 -55.55 29.29
N ASP A 454 -1.94 -55.57 30.05
CA ASP A 454 -1.76 -56.52 31.14
C ASP A 454 -2.32 -56.00 32.46
N TYR A 455 -3.07 -56.85 33.13
CA TYR A 455 -3.64 -56.62 34.44
C TYR A 455 -3.16 -57.70 35.40
N THR A 456 -2.73 -57.31 36.59
CA THR A 456 -2.36 -58.19 37.65
C THR A 456 -3.57 -58.40 38.59
N ILE A 457 -3.97 -59.64 38.83
CA ILE A 457 -5.08 -60.05 39.69
C ILE A 457 -4.50 -60.67 40.94
N SER A 458 -4.69 -60.02 42.08
CA SER A 458 -4.19 -60.41 43.36
C SER A 458 -5.37 -60.64 44.31
N GLU A 459 -5.47 -61.82 44.97
CA GLU A 459 -6.48 -62.04 46.00
C GLU A 459 -6.10 -61.31 47.28
N VAL A 460 -7.05 -60.58 47.85
CA VAL A 460 -6.87 -59.81 49.09
C VAL A 460 -7.18 -60.74 50.29
N GLN A 461 -6.26 -60.81 51.24
CA GLN A 461 -6.49 -61.51 52.44
C GLN A 461 -7.47 -60.74 53.35
N ASP A 462 -8.65 -61.31 53.56
CA ASP A 462 -9.71 -60.74 54.38
C ASP A 462 -10.38 -61.85 55.29
N SER A 463 -11.51 -61.54 55.88
CA SER A 463 -12.22 -62.50 56.75
C SER A 463 -12.77 -63.72 56.01
N VAL A 464 -13.03 -63.60 54.69
CA VAL A 464 -13.54 -64.68 53.85
C VAL A 464 -12.43 -65.62 53.43
N SER A 465 -11.28 -65.03 53.02
CA SER A 465 -10.10 -65.76 52.55
C SER A 465 -9.18 -66.26 53.69
N ALA A 466 -9.42 -65.85 54.93
CA ALA A 466 -8.56 -66.17 56.08
C ALA A 466 -8.30 -67.68 56.29
N SER A 467 -9.24 -68.55 55.92
CA SER A 467 -9.12 -70.00 56.04
C SER A 467 -8.44 -70.70 54.88
N TYR A 468 -8.02 -69.93 53.84
CA TYR A 468 -7.44 -70.47 52.61
C TYR A 468 -5.97 -70.08 52.43
N VAL A 469 -5.27 -70.89 51.66
CA VAL A 469 -3.98 -70.49 51.09
C VAL A 469 -4.27 -69.61 49.87
N LEU A 470 -3.79 -68.36 49.89
CA LEU A 470 -4.00 -67.49 48.78
C LEU A 470 -3.21 -67.95 47.55
N PRO A 471 -3.79 -67.95 46.36
CA PRO A 471 -3.07 -68.27 45.15
C PRO A 471 -2.04 -67.16 44.82
N ALA A 472 -1.08 -67.51 44.00
CA ALA A 472 -0.18 -66.53 43.45
C ALA A 472 -0.94 -65.57 42.53
N ASP A 473 -0.46 -64.32 42.44
CA ASP A 473 -0.97 -63.30 41.49
C ASP A 473 -0.94 -63.87 40.08
N LYS A 474 -1.97 -63.54 39.30
CA LYS A 474 -2.02 -63.85 37.85
C LYS A 474 -2.05 -62.60 37.00
N ILE A 475 -1.36 -62.66 35.89
CA ILE A 475 -1.41 -61.63 34.86
C ILE A 475 -2.40 -62.05 33.78
N ALA A 476 -3.31 -61.16 33.44
CA ALA A 476 -4.28 -61.33 32.36
C ALA A 476 -4.08 -60.25 31.30
N THR A 477 -3.85 -60.63 30.07
CA THR A 477 -3.79 -59.67 28.94
C THR A 477 -5.20 -59.45 28.40
N VAL A 478 -5.76 -58.25 28.63
CA VAL A 478 -7.06 -57.84 28.08
C VAL A 478 -6.86 -57.51 26.61
N LYS A 479 -7.67 -58.09 25.72
CA LYS A 479 -7.64 -57.90 24.27
C LYS A 479 -8.90 -57.18 23.80
N VAL A 480 -8.76 -56.43 22.68
CA VAL A 480 -9.84 -55.63 22.12
C VAL A 480 -11.09 -56.48 21.83
N GLY A 481 -12.25 -55.96 22.24
CA GLY A 481 -13.57 -56.55 21.95
C GLY A 481 -13.81 -57.97 22.48
N SER A 482 -12.96 -58.46 23.39
CA SER A 482 -13.07 -59.82 23.93
C SER A 482 -13.09 -59.83 25.47
N THR A 483 -13.53 -60.95 26.05
CA THR A 483 -13.47 -61.22 27.51
C THR A 483 -12.32 -62.16 27.79
N THR A 484 -11.29 -61.66 28.48
CA THR A 484 -10.21 -62.49 29.00
C THR A 484 -10.69 -63.17 30.31
N VAL A 485 -10.54 -64.47 30.42
CA VAL A 485 -10.98 -65.27 31.62
C VAL A 485 -9.76 -65.67 32.41
N VAL A 486 -9.80 -65.43 33.72
CA VAL A 486 -8.78 -65.87 34.69
C VAL A 486 -9.42 -66.68 35.78
N GLU A 487 -8.93 -67.88 35.97
CA GLU A 487 -9.35 -68.77 37.06
C GLU A 487 -8.44 -68.62 38.29
N MET A 488 -9.02 -68.44 39.47
CA MET A 488 -8.31 -68.28 40.74
C MET A 488 -8.83 -69.37 41.72
N HIS A 489 -7.91 -70.23 42.14
CA HIS A 489 -8.27 -71.41 43.00
C HIS A 489 -7.65 -71.27 44.38
N ASN A 490 -8.47 -71.54 45.45
CA ASN A 490 -7.99 -71.53 46.80
C ASN A 490 -8.07 -72.94 47.40
N GLU A 491 -7.00 -73.34 48.04
CA GLU A 491 -7.00 -74.54 48.92
C GLU A 491 -7.27 -74.13 50.35
N LEU A 492 -8.14 -74.91 51.05
CA LEU A 492 -8.27 -74.72 52.46
C LEU A 492 -6.91 -74.93 53.13
N ARG A 493 -6.63 -74.14 54.14
CA ARG A 493 -5.47 -74.40 54.99
C ARG A 493 -5.71 -75.66 55.81
N ASP A 494 -4.81 -76.59 55.68
CA ASP A 494 -4.81 -77.76 56.63
C ASP A 494 -4.62 -77.19 58.03
N THR A 495 -5.70 -77.24 58.83
CA THR A 495 -5.58 -77.02 60.28
C THR A 495 -4.95 -78.28 60.89
N PRO A 496 -3.78 -78.17 61.46
CA PRO A 496 -3.20 -79.33 62.16
C PRO A 496 -4.21 -79.79 63.19
N LYS A 497 -4.54 -81.14 63.24
CA LYS A 497 -5.34 -81.73 64.31
C LYS A 497 -4.70 -81.33 65.62
N THR A 498 -5.42 -80.57 66.44
CA THR A 498 -5.00 -80.09 67.74
C THR A 498 -4.69 -81.30 68.66
N GLY A 499 -3.39 -81.53 68.87
CA GLY A 499 -2.86 -82.61 69.76
C GLY A 499 -1.34 -82.53 69.95
N ASP A 500 -0.71 -81.45 69.60
CA ASP A 500 0.72 -81.25 69.89
C ASP A 500 1.01 -79.84 70.42
N ASN A 501 1.52 -79.78 71.66
CA ASN A 501 1.94 -78.55 72.36
C ASN A 501 3.30 -78.04 71.85
N SER A 502 3.45 -77.76 70.61
CA SER A 502 4.69 -77.20 70.12
C SER A 502 4.51 -75.73 69.67
N ASN A 503 4.93 -74.84 70.56
CA ASN A 503 5.41 -73.47 70.40
C ASN A 503 4.85 -72.59 69.26
N VAL A 504 3.65 -72.07 69.46
CA VAL A 504 3.06 -71.01 68.63
C VAL A 504 3.98 -69.70 68.60
N GLY A 505 4.84 -69.58 69.66
CA GLY A 505 5.76 -68.42 69.77
C GLY A 505 6.91 -68.40 68.77
N LEU A 506 7.30 -69.52 68.20
CA LEU A 506 8.43 -69.61 67.26
C LEU A 506 8.00 -69.19 65.81
N TRP A 507 6.75 -69.51 65.46
CA TRP A 507 6.24 -69.17 64.09
C TRP A 507 5.82 -67.72 63.94
N THR A 508 5.37 -67.09 65.02
CA THR A 508 5.12 -65.60 64.99
C THR A 508 6.41 -64.79 64.94
N ALA A 509 7.53 -65.28 65.46
CA ALA A 509 8.82 -64.66 65.39
C ALA A 509 9.43 -64.71 63.95
N LEU A 510 9.18 -65.80 63.21
CA LEU A 510 9.63 -65.93 61.81
C LEU A 510 8.82 -65.07 60.83
N ALA A 511 7.52 -64.91 61.06
CA ALA A 511 6.68 -64.00 60.24
C ALA A 511 7.05 -62.54 60.46
N GLY A 512 7.50 -62.15 61.66
CA GLY A 512 7.98 -60.77 61.94
C GLY A 512 9.31 -60.44 61.31
N LEU A 513 10.18 -61.39 61.04
CA LEU A 513 11.49 -61.20 60.43
C LEU A 513 11.40 -61.06 58.90
N SER A 514 10.41 -61.66 58.23
CA SER A 514 10.21 -61.49 56.79
C SER A 514 9.60 -60.13 56.44
N ALA A 515 8.81 -59.53 57.33
CA ALA A 515 8.28 -58.17 57.11
C ALA A 515 9.35 -57.09 57.29
N LEU A 516 10.37 -57.31 58.10
CA LEU A 516 11.48 -56.34 58.27
C LEU A 516 12.51 -56.33 57.10
N GLY A 517 12.60 -57.45 56.37
CA GLY A 517 13.47 -57.57 55.19
C GLY A 517 12.98 -56.74 54.01
N ILE A 518 11.69 -56.58 53.81
CA ILE A 518 11.09 -55.84 52.70
C ILE A 518 11.22 -54.31 52.90
N VAL A 519 11.13 -53.84 54.15
CA VAL A 519 11.31 -52.41 54.45
C VAL A 519 12.76 -51.98 54.32
N GLY A 520 13.75 -52.86 54.61
CA GLY A 520 15.17 -52.58 54.48
C GLY A 520 15.63 -52.35 53.02
N THR A 521 15.07 -53.13 52.09
CA THR A 521 15.44 -53.01 50.65
C THR A 521 14.83 -51.76 49.99
N ALA A 522 13.62 -51.35 50.40
CA ALA A 522 12.98 -50.12 49.87
C ALA A 522 13.73 -48.84 50.32
N VAL A 523 14.25 -48.82 51.56
CA VAL A 523 15.02 -47.65 52.07
C VAL A 523 16.40 -47.55 51.42
N VAL A 524 17.04 -48.67 51.07
CA VAL A 524 18.36 -48.67 50.38
C VAL A 524 18.17 -48.23 48.91
N ALA A 525 17.11 -48.65 48.22
CA ALA A 525 16.79 -48.21 46.86
C ALA A 525 16.47 -46.71 46.81
N TYR A 526 15.73 -46.20 47.77
CA TYR A 526 15.40 -44.79 47.87
C TYR A 526 16.65 -43.89 48.15
N ARG A 527 17.58 -44.38 48.92
CA ARG A 527 18.83 -43.66 49.20
C ARG A 527 19.84 -43.69 48.02
N LYS A 528 19.77 -44.73 47.17
CA LYS A 528 20.63 -44.80 45.97
C LYS A 528 20.15 -43.88 44.88
N LYS A 529 18.83 -43.73 44.65
CA LYS A 529 18.25 -42.83 43.70
C LYS A 529 18.48 -41.34 44.03
N LYS A 530 18.55 -40.99 45.33
CA LYS A 530 18.81 -39.59 45.77
C LYS A 530 20.29 -39.17 45.68
N LYS A 531 21.21 -40.11 45.36
CA LYS A 531 22.63 -39.83 45.18
C LYS A 531 23.02 -39.66 43.71
N GLU A 532 22.19 -40.18 42.78
CA GLU A 532 22.39 -40.04 41.34
C GLU A 532 21.75 -38.76 40.76
N ASP A 533 20.86 -38.08 41.50
CA ASP A 533 20.23 -36.81 41.07
C ASP A 533 21.02 -35.55 41.55
N ASN A 534 22.23 -35.72 42.16
CA ASN A 534 23.07 -34.62 42.67
C ASN A 534 24.55 -34.68 42.20
N GLU A 535 24.85 -35.34 41.06
CA GLU A 535 26.13 -35.16 40.36
C GLU A 535 25.96 -34.57 38.94
#